data_3067fc02f36cefbd7bc1a7828d6fb6f7
#
_entry.id   3067fc02f36cefbd7bc1a7828d6fb6f7
#
_cell.length_a   1.000
_cell.length_b   1.000
_cell.length_c   1.000
_cell.angle_alpha   90.00
_cell.angle_beta   90.00
_cell.angle_gamma   90.00
#
_symmetry.space_group_name_H-M   'P 1'
#
loop_
_entity.id
_entity.type
_entity.pdbx_description
1 polymer ?
#
loop_
_entity_poly.entity_id
_entity_poly.type
_entity_poly.pdbx_seq_one_letter_code
_entity_poly.pdbx_strand_id
1 'polypeptide(L)'
;MAPRTAPPFRADHVGSLLRPPALLRARADHAAGTITADQLTRAEDEAIRDAVAMQEAAGLRSATDGEFRRAEWHTDFIARLGGIRYAAEWVPVPLFGSDTETTYEAHGTEVTGKVHLAEPIFADHFRFLASTVTTAVPKLTIPSPSMAHFRADLSGSGYAGRDEFRADLAAAYADEITALAALGCRYLQFDDTLFAFLNDPAWRERAAATGIDPEHQHEINVAVVNQALAGRPDGLTVTVHMCRGNYRSAWFSSGGYDFVAEAVFSSLQADGYFLEYDDERSGSFEPLRLVAQDKVVVLGLVTTKTPALESKDDL
;
A
#
# COMPACT_ATOMS: atom_id res chain seq x y z
N MET A 1 -11.01 16.14 22.72
CA MET A 1 -10.46 14.77 22.87
C MET A 1 -8.99 14.85 23.20
N ALA A 2 -8.47 14.01 24.10
CA ALA A 2 -7.03 13.92 24.35
C ALA A 2 -6.32 13.41 23.07
N PRO A 3 -5.09 13.86 22.79
CA PRO A 3 -4.31 13.36 21.68
C PRO A 3 -4.08 11.85 21.82
N ARG A 4 -4.21 11.09 20.74
CA ARG A 4 -3.87 9.66 20.74
C ARG A 4 -2.38 9.48 21.01
N THR A 5 -2.03 8.52 21.85
CA THR A 5 -0.64 8.22 22.22
C THR A 5 -0.04 7.05 21.44
N ALA A 6 -0.89 6.32 20.71
CA ALA A 6 -0.53 5.18 19.86
C ALA A 6 -1.09 5.36 18.43
N PRO A 7 -0.46 4.74 17.42
CA PRO A 7 -0.95 4.76 16.03
C PRO A 7 -2.36 4.16 15.87
N PRO A 8 -3.09 4.52 14.81
CA PRO A 8 -2.84 5.66 13.93
C PRO A 8 -3.10 6.97 14.68
N PHE A 9 -2.36 8.02 14.31
CA PHE A 9 -2.45 9.31 14.96
C PHE A 9 -3.53 10.19 14.33
N ARG A 10 -3.92 11.30 15.02
CA ARG A 10 -4.96 12.20 14.51
C ARG A 10 -4.56 12.87 13.20
N ALA A 11 -3.28 13.30 13.08
CA ALA A 11 -2.67 13.72 11.84
C ALA A 11 -1.72 12.61 11.39
N ASP A 12 -2.01 11.99 10.28
CA ASP A 12 -1.25 10.88 9.72
C ASP A 12 -1.35 10.91 8.18
N HIS A 13 -0.52 10.15 7.50
CA HIS A 13 -0.51 10.09 6.04
C HIS A 13 -0.19 8.68 5.54
N VAL A 14 -0.41 8.43 4.26
CA VAL A 14 -0.34 7.09 3.66
C VAL A 14 1.06 6.57 3.36
N GLY A 15 2.10 7.39 3.51
CA GLY A 15 3.48 6.92 3.49
C GLY A 15 4.31 7.42 2.32
N SER A 16 3.84 7.33 1.10
CA SER A 16 4.55 7.79 -0.08
C SER A 16 4.65 9.32 -0.14
N LEU A 17 5.81 9.83 -0.51
CA LEU A 17 6.07 11.26 -0.67
C LEU A 17 6.62 11.56 -2.07
N LEU A 18 6.50 12.83 -2.48
CA LEU A 18 7.05 13.29 -3.76
C LEU A 18 8.59 13.22 -3.72
N ARG A 19 9.16 12.47 -4.64
CA ARG A 19 10.61 12.29 -4.72
C ARG A 19 11.31 13.58 -5.10
N PRO A 20 12.34 14.01 -4.35
CA PRO A 20 13.11 15.20 -4.68
C PRO A 20 13.78 15.09 -6.06
N PRO A 21 13.93 16.20 -6.80
CA PRO A 21 14.59 16.18 -8.12
C PRO A 21 16.02 15.60 -8.09
N ALA A 22 16.75 15.77 -6.99
CA ALA A 22 18.09 15.20 -6.82
C ALA A 22 18.04 13.67 -6.80
N LEU A 23 17.07 13.07 -6.10
CA LEU A 23 16.90 11.62 -6.07
C LEU A 23 16.47 11.07 -7.44
N LEU A 24 15.58 11.76 -8.14
CA LEU A 24 15.17 11.36 -9.50
C LEU A 24 16.37 11.36 -10.47
N ARG A 25 17.25 12.37 -10.38
CA ARG A 25 18.50 12.39 -11.15
C ARG A 25 19.42 11.23 -10.78
N ALA A 26 19.65 10.98 -9.49
CA ALA A 26 20.49 9.87 -9.06
C ALA A 26 19.98 8.51 -9.56
N ARG A 27 18.67 8.30 -9.58
CA ARG A 27 18.06 7.08 -10.15
C ARG A 27 18.31 6.97 -11.66
N ALA A 28 18.14 8.06 -12.41
CA ALA A 28 18.41 8.09 -13.84
C ALA A 28 19.91 7.84 -14.13
N ASP A 29 20.80 8.44 -13.35
CA ASP A 29 22.25 8.26 -13.48
C ASP A 29 22.67 6.82 -13.17
N HIS A 30 22.07 6.19 -12.17
CA HIS A 30 22.30 4.78 -11.87
C HIS A 30 21.79 3.86 -12.98
N ALA A 31 20.60 4.10 -13.51
CA ALA A 31 20.04 3.35 -14.64
C ALA A 31 20.92 3.49 -15.90
N ALA A 32 21.55 4.65 -16.10
CA ALA A 32 22.52 4.89 -17.17
C ALA A 32 23.92 4.33 -16.89
N GLY A 33 24.17 3.75 -15.70
CA GLY A 33 25.46 3.21 -15.30
C GLY A 33 26.53 4.28 -14.99
N THR A 34 26.15 5.53 -14.79
CA THR A 34 27.05 6.65 -14.50
C THR A 34 27.39 6.81 -13.03
N ILE A 35 26.56 6.24 -12.14
CA ILE A 35 26.85 6.11 -10.71
C ILE A 35 26.68 4.67 -10.24
N THR A 36 27.35 4.33 -9.14
CA THR A 36 27.26 3.01 -8.51
C THR A 36 26.00 2.86 -7.65
N ALA A 37 25.65 1.61 -7.30
CA ALA A 37 24.56 1.32 -6.36
C ALA A 37 24.79 2.01 -4.99
N ASP A 38 26.02 2.04 -4.49
CA ASP A 38 26.38 2.73 -3.24
C ASP A 38 26.16 4.25 -3.31
N GLN A 39 26.37 4.84 -4.50
CA GLN A 39 26.11 6.26 -4.70
C GLN A 39 24.60 6.55 -4.75
N LEU A 40 23.83 5.68 -5.37
CA LEU A 40 22.37 5.75 -5.32
C LEU A 40 21.84 5.61 -3.89
N THR A 41 22.31 4.59 -3.15
CA THR A 41 21.92 4.38 -1.75
C THR A 41 22.20 5.62 -0.89
N ARG A 42 23.34 6.29 -1.08
CA ARG A 42 23.64 7.53 -0.37
C ARG A 42 22.69 8.66 -0.70
N ALA A 43 22.29 8.81 -1.96
CA ALA A 43 21.29 9.80 -2.37
C ALA A 43 19.89 9.50 -1.79
N GLU A 44 19.52 8.22 -1.74
CA GLU A 44 18.29 7.76 -1.08
C GLU A 44 18.32 8.05 0.43
N ASP A 45 19.43 7.73 1.09
CA ASP A 45 19.63 7.99 2.53
C ASP A 45 19.50 9.46 2.88
N GLU A 46 20.09 10.35 2.08
CA GLU A 46 20.01 11.80 2.27
C GLU A 46 18.56 12.26 2.11
N ALA A 47 17.91 11.87 1.01
CA ALA A 47 16.51 12.21 0.76
C ALA A 47 15.56 11.71 1.85
N ILE A 48 15.78 10.52 2.39
CA ILE A 48 14.97 9.95 3.49
C ILE A 48 15.19 10.74 4.78
N ARG A 49 16.44 11.12 5.11
CA ARG A 49 16.70 11.96 6.29
C ARG A 49 15.97 13.30 6.21
N ASP A 50 16.01 13.95 5.05
CA ASP A 50 15.30 15.21 4.82
C ASP A 50 13.79 15.03 4.93
N ALA A 51 13.24 13.95 4.36
CA ALA A 51 11.83 13.63 4.45
C ALA A 51 11.37 13.36 5.89
N VAL A 52 12.14 12.62 6.67
CA VAL A 52 11.85 12.37 8.10
C VAL A 52 11.90 13.68 8.89
N ALA A 53 12.95 14.49 8.70
CA ALA A 53 13.08 15.78 9.37
C ALA A 53 11.91 16.73 9.06
N MET A 54 11.46 16.76 7.81
CA MET A 54 10.29 17.54 7.37
C MET A 54 9.01 17.06 8.07
N GLN A 55 8.77 15.73 8.13
CA GLN A 55 7.60 15.16 8.79
C GLN A 55 7.59 15.47 10.29
N GLU A 56 8.72 15.32 10.99
CA GLU A 56 8.83 15.65 12.41
C GLU A 56 8.69 17.15 12.67
N ALA A 57 9.27 18.01 11.82
CA ALA A 57 9.13 19.46 11.91
C ALA A 57 7.69 19.94 11.68
N ALA A 58 6.91 19.22 10.85
CA ALA A 58 5.49 19.45 10.66
C ALA A 58 4.63 19.02 11.87
N GLY A 59 5.23 18.35 12.86
CA GLY A 59 4.56 17.88 14.08
C GLY A 59 3.86 16.53 13.93
N LEU A 60 4.14 15.78 12.87
CA LEU A 60 3.65 14.43 12.73
C LEU A 60 4.27 13.51 13.77
N ARG A 61 3.47 12.57 14.27
CA ARG A 61 3.88 11.60 15.28
C ARG A 61 4.29 10.25 14.72
N SER A 62 4.06 10.04 13.43
CA SER A 62 4.61 8.96 12.61
C SER A 62 5.43 9.55 11.48
N ALA A 63 6.46 8.85 11.04
CA ALA A 63 7.23 9.22 9.86
C ALA A 63 7.54 7.97 9.03
N THR A 64 7.54 8.15 7.70
CA THR A 64 7.89 7.13 6.72
C THR A 64 9.17 7.51 5.99
N ASP A 65 9.74 6.58 5.26
CA ASP A 65 10.86 6.81 4.33
C ASP A 65 10.43 7.44 3.00
N GLY A 66 9.15 7.84 2.87
CA GLY A 66 8.57 8.37 1.64
C GLY A 66 8.51 7.37 0.49
N GLU A 67 8.85 6.10 0.73
CA GLU A 67 9.04 5.04 -0.28
C GLU A 67 10.15 5.38 -1.29
N PHE A 68 11.13 6.16 -0.86
CA PHE A 68 12.15 6.70 -1.75
C PHE A 68 13.11 5.65 -2.33
N ARG A 69 13.17 4.45 -1.76
CA ARG A 69 13.96 3.35 -2.29
C ARG A 69 13.22 2.50 -3.33
N ARG A 70 11.90 2.69 -3.48
CA ARG A 70 11.06 1.88 -4.37
C ARG A 70 10.99 2.50 -5.77
N ALA A 71 11.07 1.67 -6.79
CA ALA A 71 10.70 2.03 -8.15
C ALA A 71 9.18 1.99 -8.30
N GLU A 72 8.56 0.91 -7.84
CA GLU A 72 7.12 0.70 -7.82
C GLU A 72 6.64 0.32 -6.41
N TRP A 73 5.50 0.87 -6.01
CA TRP A 73 5.01 0.75 -4.64
C TRP A 73 4.65 -0.69 -4.22
N HIS A 74 4.25 -1.57 -5.17
CA HIS A 74 3.81 -2.93 -4.88
C HIS A 74 4.69 -4.01 -5.50
N THR A 75 5.10 -3.89 -6.75
CA THR A 75 5.85 -4.93 -7.44
C THR A 75 7.25 -5.12 -6.89
N ASP A 76 7.89 -4.05 -6.39
CA ASP A 76 9.18 -4.14 -5.70
C ASP A 76 9.16 -5.05 -4.47
N PHE A 77 8.02 -5.18 -3.82
CA PHE A 77 7.81 -6.10 -2.71
C PHE A 77 7.43 -7.49 -3.22
N ILE A 78 6.39 -7.56 -4.07
CA ILE A 78 5.79 -8.83 -4.49
C ILE A 78 6.79 -9.69 -5.28
N ALA A 79 7.62 -9.09 -6.13
CA ALA A 79 8.61 -9.81 -6.92
C ALA A 79 9.82 -10.33 -6.10
N ARG A 80 9.92 -9.93 -4.81
CA ARG A 80 10.93 -10.45 -3.88
C ARG A 80 10.44 -11.63 -3.03
N LEU A 81 9.16 -11.96 -3.10
CA LEU A 81 8.66 -13.21 -2.54
C LEU A 81 9.24 -14.39 -3.33
N GLY A 82 9.75 -15.39 -2.63
CA GLY A 82 10.18 -16.63 -3.27
C GLY A 82 9.03 -17.26 -4.05
N GLY A 83 9.28 -17.76 -5.26
CA GLY A 83 8.27 -18.28 -6.16
C GLY A 83 7.53 -17.22 -6.99
N ILE A 84 7.87 -15.94 -6.86
CA ILE A 84 7.36 -14.85 -7.70
C ILE A 84 8.53 -14.10 -8.33
N ARG A 85 8.37 -13.59 -9.53
CA ARG A 85 9.33 -12.73 -10.22
C ARG A 85 8.64 -11.61 -11.00
N TYR A 86 9.39 -10.64 -11.45
CA TYR A 86 8.91 -9.68 -12.43
C TYR A 86 8.54 -10.40 -13.73
N ALA A 87 7.41 -10.03 -14.31
CA ALA A 87 7.07 -10.45 -15.66
C ALA A 87 7.99 -9.75 -16.69
N ALA A 88 8.19 -10.41 -17.83
CA ALA A 88 8.99 -9.81 -18.92
C ALA A 88 8.28 -8.62 -19.58
N GLU A 89 6.96 -8.60 -19.52
CA GLU A 89 6.13 -7.60 -20.19
C GLU A 89 5.60 -6.54 -19.20
N TRP A 90 5.52 -5.30 -19.69
CA TRP A 90 4.87 -4.21 -19.00
C TRP A 90 3.35 -4.28 -19.25
N VAL A 91 2.59 -4.02 -18.22
CA VAL A 91 1.13 -4.03 -18.28
C VAL A 91 0.62 -2.60 -18.30
N PRO A 92 -0.12 -2.18 -19.36
CA PRO A 92 -0.73 -0.86 -19.35
C PRO A 92 -1.87 -0.80 -18.35
N VAL A 93 -1.82 0.20 -17.48
CA VAL A 93 -2.84 0.49 -16.46
C VAL A 93 -3.58 1.75 -16.89
N PRO A 94 -4.87 1.66 -17.24
CA PRO A 94 -5.64 2.83 -17.64
C PRO A 94 -5.89 3.73 -16.42
N LEU A 95 -5.74 5.04 -16.62
CA LEU A 95 -5.98 6.06 -15.61
C LEU A 95 -7.01 7.06 -16.13
N PHE A 96 -7.77 7.65 -15.22
CA PHE A 96 -8.86 8.57 -15.50
C PHE A 96 -8.60 9.94 -14.87
N GLY A 97 -9.33 10.98 -15.28
CA GLY A 97 -9.41 12.25 -14.57
C GLY A 97 -8.37 13.31 -14.91
N SER A 98 -7.46 13.07 -15.83
CA SER A 98 -6.69 14.13 -16.47
C SER A 98 -7.30 14.48 -17.84
N ASP A 99 -7.09 15.71 -18.32
CA ASP A 99 -7.52 16.15 -19.67
C ASP A 99 -6.86 15.32 -20.81
N THR A 100 -5.98 14.42 -20.45
CA THR A 100 -5.32 13.47 -21.35
C THR A 100 -5.49 12.06 -20.79
N GLU A 101 -5.92 11.11 -21.61
CA GLU A 101 -5.82 9.69 -21.28
C GLU A 101 -4.34 9.38 -20.97
N THR A 102 -4.05 9.19 -19.69
CA THR A 102 -2.71 8.84 -19.24
C THR A 102 -2.65 7.35 -18.99
N THR A 103 -1.76 6.67 -19.66
CA THR A 103 -1.48 5.26 -19.40
C THR A 103 -0.25 5.17 -18.50
N TYR A 104 -0.38 4.44 -17.40
CA TYR A 104 0.75 4.04 -16.58
C TYR A 104 1.16 2.63 -17.00
N GLU A 105 2.43 2.42 -17.26
CA GLU A 105 2.97 1.08 -17.51
C GLU A 105 3.59 0.56 -16.20
N ALA A 106 3.03 -0.53 -15.69
CA ALA A 106 3.52 -1.21 -14.50
C ALA A 106 4.20 -2.53 -14.88
N HIS A 107 5.22 -2.93 -14.14
CA HIS A 107 5.72 -4.29 -14.26
C HIS A 107 4.66 -5.28 -13.75
N GLY A 108 4.38 -6.30 -14.54
CA GLY A 108 3.63 -7.47 -14.08
C GLY A 108 4.48 -8.35 -13.14
N THR A 109 3.83 -9.28 -12.48
CA THR A 109 4.50 -10.36 -11.74
C THR A 109 4.02 -11.72 -12.23
N GLU A 110 4.89 -12.72 -12.20
CA GLU A 110 4.62 -14.11 -12.56
C GLU A 110 4.85 -15.02 -11.37
N VAL A 111 3.92 -15.95 -11.14
CA VAL A 111 4.10 -17.00 -10.13
C VAL A 111 4.82 -18.18 -10.78
N THR A 112 6.04 -18.43 -10.37
CA THR A 112 6.93 -19.44 -10.97
C THR A 112 7.15 -20.68 -10.09
N GLY A 113 6.63 -20.64 -8.86
CA GLY A 113 6.77 -21.74 -7.89
C GLY A 113 5.95 -21.50 -6.63
N LYS A 114 6.17 -22.32 -5.61
CA LYS A 114 5.53 -22.16 -4.30
C LYS A 114 6.01 -20.88 -3.61
N VAL A 115 5.06 -20.06 -3.18
CA VAL A 115 5.35 -18.77 -2.55
C VAL A 115 5.82 -18.96 -1.11
N HIS A 116 6.86 -18.25 -0.73
CA HIS A 116 7.42 -18.22 0.62
C HIS A 116 8.22 -16.95 0.84
N LEU A 117 8.48 -16.61 2.09
CA LEU A 117 9.43 -15.56 2.44
C LEU A 117 10.85 -16.16 2.44
N ALA A 118 11.67 -15.82 1.44
CA ALA A 118 13.08 -16.25 1.39
C ALA A 118 13.96 -15.47 2.38
N GLU A 119 13.71 -14.18 2.48
CA GLU A 119 14.36 -13.25 3.43
C GLU A 119 13.42 -12.05 3.68
N PRO A 120 13.54 -11.34 4.82
CA PRO A 120 12.72 -10.17 5.08
C PRO A 120 12.93 -9.09 4.01
N ILE A 121 11.83 -8.68 3.35
CA ILE A 121 11.88 -7.92 2.09
C ILE A 121 12.29 -6.47 2.33
N PHE A 122 11.66 -5.78 3.30
CA PHE A 122 11.94 -4.38 3.60
C PHE A 122 12.62 -4.18 4.96
N ALA A 123 13.33 -5.19 5.46
CA ALA A 123 14.08 -5.12 6.71
C ALA A 123 15.09 -3.96 6.73
N ASP A 124 15.87 -3.78 5.66
CA ASP A 124 16.88 -2.73 5.60
C ASP A 124 16.25 -1.34 5.47
N HIS A 125 15.13 -1.21 4.74
CA HIS A 125 14.34 0.03 4.68
C HIS A 125 13.86 0.43 6.07
N PHE A 126 13.29 -0.53 6.82
CA PHE A 126 12.81 -0.29 8.17
C PHE A 126 13.95 0.04 9.14
N ARG A 127 15.06 -0.70 9.11
CA ARG A 127 16.23 -0.42 9.99
C ARG A 127 16.76 0.99 9.77
N PHE A 128 16.87 1.42 8.51
CA PHE A 128 17.33 2.76 8.18
C PHE A 128 16.34 3.82 8.69
N LEU A 129 15.05 3.67 8.42
CA LEU A 129 14.01 4.56 8.91
C LEU A 129 14.02 4.64 10.45
N ALA A 130 14.05 3.49 11.14
CA ALA A 130 14.07 3.44 12.60
C ALA A 130 15.31 4.10 13.22
N SER A 131 16.45 4.06 12.51
CA SER A 131 17.68 4.77 12.94
C SER A 131 17.66 6.26 12.63
N THR A 132 16.76 6.72 11.77
CA THR A 132 16.68 8.11 11.30
C THR A 132 15.67 8.94 12.09
N VAL A 133 14.53 8.36 12.51
CA VAL A 133 13.53 9.05 13.31
C VAL A 133 14.08 9.45 14.68
N THR A 134 13.66 10.61 15.17
CA THR A 134 14.10 11.14 16.49
C THR A 134 12.95 11.26 17.49
N THR A 135 11.77 11.63 17.04
CA THR A 135 10.58 11.86 17.87
C THR A 135 9.35 11.10 17.37
N ALA A 136 9.31 10.80 16.09
CA ALA A 136 8.19 10.09 15.46
C ALA A 136 8.29 8.57 15.64
N VAL A 137 7.15 7.88 15.52
CA VAL A 137 7.10 6.42 15.38
C VAL A 137 7.40 6.06 13.94
N PRO A 138 8.40 5.19 13.66
CA PRO A 138 8.66 4.74 12.30
C PRO A 138 7.49 3.92 11.78
N LYS A 139 6.90 4.35 10.67
CA LYS A 139 5.80 3.71 9.97
C LYS A 139 6.32 3.10 8.67
N LEU A 140 6.12 1.80 8.49
CA LEU A 140 6.44 1.11 7.24
C LEU A 140 5.16 0.81 6.47
N THR A 141 5.22 0.91 5.15
CA THR A 141 4.13 0.52 4.24
C THR A 141 4.57 -0.67 3.41
N ILE A 142 3.69 -1.63 3.19
CA ILE A 142 3.88 -2.75 2.26
C ILE A 142 2.58 -2.97 1.48
N PRO A 143 2.63 -3.51 0.26
CA PRO A 143 1.39 -3.84 -0.46
C PRO A 143 0.62 -4.92 0.31
N SER A 144 -0.71 -4.85 0.23
CA SER A 144 -1.58 -5.92 0.77
C SER A 144 -1.39 -7.24 0.02
N PRO A 145 -1.57 -8.39 0.66
CA PRO A 145 -1.61 -9.68 -0.01
C PRO A 145 -2.60 -9.74 -1.17
N SER A 146 -3.69 -8.98 -1.11
CA SER A 146 -4.68 -8.86 -2.19
C SER A 146 -4.05 -8.46 -3.51
N MET A 147 -3.05 -7.57 -3.48
CA MET A 147 -2.35 -7.08 -4.66
C MET A 147 -1.59 -8.19 -5.41
N ALA A 148 -1.12 -9.21 -4.68
CA ALA A 148 -0.38 -10.32 -5.28
C ALA A 148 -1.30 -11.39 -5.88
N HIS A 149 -2.43 -11.72 -5.22
CA HIS A 149 -3.23 -12.87 -5.65
C HIS A 149 -4.33 -12.55 -6.66
N PHE A 150 -4.78 -11.31 -6.75
CA PHE A 150 -5.94 -10.92 -7.56
C PHE A 150 -5.77 -11.27 -9.05
N ARG A 151 -4.60 -10.96 -9.63
CA ARG A 151 -4.29 -11.18 -11.04
C ARG A 151 -3.28 -12.31 -11.29
N ALA A 152 -2.94 -13.09 -10.26
CA ALA A 152 -1.93 -14.13 -10.38
C ALA A 152 -2.33 -15.19 -11.40
N ASP A 153 -1.48 -15.39 -12.41
CA ASP A 153 -1.51 -16.57 -13.27
C ASP A 153 -0.71 -17.68 -12.57
N LEU A 154 -1.37 -18.79 -12.30
CA LEU A 154 -0.78 -19.94 -11.63
C LEU A 154 -0.31 -21.03 -12.61
N SER A 155 -0.40 -20.78 -13.92
CA SER A 155 0.03 -21.71 -14.95
C SER A 155 1.52 -22.06 -14.79
N GLY A 156 1.82 -23.33 -14.67
CA GLY A 156 3.22 -23.78 -14.51
C GLY A 156 3.85 -23.57 -13.13
N SER A 157 3.13 -22.98 -12.16
CA SER A 157 3.65 -22.72 -10.82
C SER A 157 3.70 -23.95 -9.90
N GLY A 158 3.01 -25.04 -10.27
CA GLY A 158 2.87 -26.25 -9.45
C GLY A 158 1.81 -26.16 -8.36
N TYR A 159 0.96 -25.11 -8.36
CA TYR A 159 -0.20 -25.03 -7.48
C TYR A 159 -1.37 -25.85 -8.02
N ALA A 160 -2.05 -26.59 -7.13
CA ALA A 160 -3.26 -27.33 -7.48
C ALA A 160 -4.46 -26.39 -7.66
N GLY A 161 -4.42 -25.20 -7.04
CA GLY A 161 -5.48 -24.20 -7.14
C GLY A 161 -5.16 -22.89 -6.39
N ARG A 162 -6.05 -21.92 -6.53
CA ARG A 162 -5.89 -20.58 -5.95
C ARG A 162 -5.87 -20.59 -4.41
N ASP A 163 -6.57 -21.52 -3.77
CA ASP A 163 -6.65 -21.55 -2.30
C ASP A 163 -5.30 -21.96 -1.69
N GLU A 164 -4.62 -22.92 -2.28
CA GLU A 164 -3.27 -23.30 -1.86
C GLU A 164 -2.29 -22.12 -2.03
N PHE A 165 -2.34 -21.42 -3.16
CA PHE A 165 -1.53 -20.24 -3.40
C PHE A 165 -1.80 -19.12 -2.39
N ARG A 166 -3.07 -18.85 -2.08
CA ARG A 166 -3.46 -17.84 -1.08
C ARG A 166 -2.97 -18.18 0.32
N ALA A 167 -3.01 -19.46 0.68
CA ALA A 167 -2.50 -19.92 1.97
C ALA A 167 -0.98 -19.72 2.10
N ASP A 168 -0.21 -20.10 1.09
CA ASP A 168 1.24 -19.89 1.06
C ASP A 168 1.58 -18.38 1.06
N LEU A 169 0.85 -17.58 0.29
CA LEU A 169 1.02 -16.14 0.26
C LEU A 169 0.75 -15.50 1.64
N ALA A 170 -0.36 -15.88 2.28
CA ALA A 170 -0.68 -15.38 3.62
C ALA A 170 0.38 -15.78 4.65
N ALA A 171 0.92 -17.00 4.57
CA ALA A 171 2.02 -17.45 5.42
C ALA A 171 3.30 -16.63 5.21
N ALA A 172 3.69 -16.35 3.95
CA ALA A 172 4.84 -15.52 3.62
C ALA A 172 4.70 -14.09 4.18
N TYR A 173 3.50 -13.52 4.12
CA TYR A 173 3.22 -12.21 4.75
C TYR A 173 3.26 -12.26 6.28
N ALA A 174 2.76 -13.31 6.91
CA ALA A 174 2.85 -13.51 8.36
C ALA A 174 4.31 -13.59 8.83
N ASP A 175 5.17 -14.24 8.06
CA ASP A 175 6.61 -14.32 8.31
C ASP A 175 7.27 -12.93 8.17
N GLU A 176 6.93 -12.15 7.14
CA GLU A 176 7.43 -10.77 6.97
C GLU A 176 6.99 -9.87 8.13
N ILE A 177 5.71 -9.91 8.51
CA ILE A 177 5.17 -9.16 9.66
C ILE A 177 5.94 -9.51 10.95
N THR A 178 6.20 -10.79 11.18
CA THR A 178 6.94 -11.27 12.34
C THR A 178 8.39 -10.77 12.31
N ALA A 179 9.05 -10.83 11.16
CA ALA A 179 10.42 -10.37 10.99
C ALA A 179 10.53 -8.85 11.20
N LEU A 180 9.62 -8.06 10.66
CA LEU A 180 9.57 -6.61 10.86
C LEU A 180 9.31 -6.25 12.32
N ALA A 181 8.38 -6.93 12.98
CA ALA A 181 8.10 -6.73 14.41
C ALA A 181 9.30 -7.07 15.30
N ALA A 182 10.08 -8.11 14.95
CA ALA A 182 11.32 -8.47 15.63
C ALA A 182 12.42 -7.39 15.48
N LEU A 183 12.40 -6.62 14.40
CA LEU A 183 13.26 -5.45 14.20
C LEU A 183 12.79 -4.21 14.97
N GLY A 184 11.65 -4.28 15.66
CA GLY A 184 11.08 -3.17 16.41
C GLY A 184 10.00 -2.39 15.68
N CYS A 185 9.51 -2.87 14.54
CA CYS A 185 8.35 -2.26 13.88
C CYS A 185 7.12 -2.34 14.80
N ARG A 186 6.44 -1.20 14.99
CA ARG A 186 5.24 -1.10 15.81
C ARG A 186 4.09 -0.42 15.05
N TYR A 187 4.35 0.00 13.83
CA TYR A 187 3.35 0.60 12.95
C TYR A 187 3.58 0.16 11.51
N LEU A 188 2.71 -0.70 11.01
CA LEU A 188 2.70 -1.22 9.65
C LEU A 188 1.42 -0.80 8.94
N GLN A 189 1.50 -0.45 7.67
CA GLN A 189 0.36 -0.20 6.81
C GLN A 189 0.38 -1.17 5.63
N PHE A 190 -0.76 -1.79 5.36
CA PHE A 190 -1.03 -2.46 4.10
C PHE A 190 -1.65 -1.48 3.11
N ASP A 191 -1.05 -1.36 1.93
CA ASP A 191 -1.62 -0.59 0.83
C ASP A 191 -2.45 -1.51 -0.06
N ASP A 192 -3.75 -1.24 -0.13
CA ASP A 192 -4.70 -2.05 -0.87
C ASP A 192 -5.61 -1.16 -1.73
N THR A 193 -5.41 -1.20 -3.03
CA THR A 193 -6.27 -0.49 -3.97
C THR A 193 -7.43 -1.36 -4.47
N LEU A 194 -7.39 -2.69 -4.28
CA LEU A 194 -8.40 -3.61 -4.84
C LEU A 194 -9.75 -3.48 -4.17
N PHE A 195 -9.79 -3.21 -2.86
CA PHE A 195 -11.07 -2.94 -2.19
C PHE A 195 -11.76 -1.71 -2.80
N ALA A 196 -11.00 -0.66 -3.09
CA ALA A 196 -11.56 0.53 -3.73
C ALA A 196 -12.00 0.25 -5.18
N PHE A 197 -11.23 -0.54 -5.95
CA PHE A 197 -11.58 -0.91 -7.33
C PHE A 197 -12.89 -1.69 -7.43
N LEU A 198 -13.16 -2.57 -6.48
CA LEU A 198 -14.39 -3.34 -6.45
C LEU A 198 -15.64 -2.50 -6.17
N ASN A 199 -15.51 -1.27 -5.69
CA ASN A 199 -16.63 -0.33 -5.60
C ASN A 199 -17.02 0.28 -6.96
N ASP A 200 -16.13 0.25 -7.95
CA ASP A 200 -16.38 0.74 -9.29
C ASP A 200 -17.05 -0.35 -10.16
N PRO A 201 -18.30 -0.15 -10.62
CA PRO A 201 -19.01 -1.14 -11.46
C PRO A 201 -18.22 -1.52 -12.71
N ALA A 202 -17.54 -0.57 -13.36
CA ALA A 202 -16.76 -0.84 -14.57
C ALA A 202 -15.56 -1.77 -14.29
N TRP A 203 -14.98 -1.67 -13.10
CA TRP A 203 -13.92 -2.59 -12.68
C TRP A 203 -14.45 -3.97 -12.32
N ARG A 204 -15.65 -4.08 -11.72
CA ARG A 204 -16.29 -5.39 -11.51
C ARG A 204 -16.58 -6.12 -12.83
N GLU A 205 -17.09 -5.39 -13.83
CA GLU A 205 -17.29 -5.97 -15.17
C GLU A 205 -15.98 -6.48 -15.80
N ARG A 206 -14.90 -5.71 -15.69
CA ARG A 206 -13.58 -6.13 -16.16
C ARG A 206 -13.04 -7.35 -15.41
N ALA A 207 -13.21 -7.41 -14.11
CA ALA A 207 -12.84 -8.56 -13.28
C ALA A 207 -13.61 -9.80 -13.69
N ALA A 208 -14.91 -9.69 -13.90
CA ALA A 208 -15.75 -10.80 -14.39
C ALA A 208 -15.29 -11.33 -15.77
N ALA A 209 -14.89 -10.44 -16.68
CA ALA A 209 -14.37 -10.82 -17.99
C ALA A 209 -13.05 -11.62 -17.92
N THR A 210 -12.31 -11.57 -16.82
CA THR A 210 -11.10 -12.37 -16.56
C THR A 210 -11.36 -13.64 -15.75
N GLY A 211 -12.64 -13.98 -15.51
CA GLY A 211 -13.03 -15.17 -14.75
C GLY A 211 -12.96 -15.01 -13.22
N ILE A 212 -12.83 -13.78 -12.73
CA ILE A 212 -12.91 -13.46 -11.32
C ILE A 212 -14.39 -13.25 -10.96
N ASP A 213 -14.84 -13.80 -9.84
CA ASP A 213 -16.16 -13.49 -9.28
C ASP A 213 -16.10 -12.14 -8.54
N PRO A 214 -16.57 -11.04 -9.12
CA PRO A 214 -16.45 -9.74 -8.50
C PRO A 214 -17.35 -9.56 -7.28
N GLU A 215 -18.44 -10.35 -7.19
CA GLU A 215 -19.40 -10.24 -6.08
C GLU A 215 -18.83 -10.76 -4.75
N HIS A 216 -17.90 -11.72 -4.79
CA HIS A 216 -17.31 -12.31 -3.60
C HIS A 216 -15.79 -12.04 -3.45
N GLN A 217 -15.18 -11.35 -4.43
CA GLN A 217 -13.73 -11.14 -4.42
C GLN A 217 -13.25 -10.35 -3.19
N HIS A 218 -14.04 -9.38 -2.72
CA HIS A 218 -13.71 -8.59 -1.53
C HIS A 218 -13.72 -9.45 -0.25
N GLU A 219 -14.59 -10.44 -0.12
CA GLU A 219 -14.59 -11.39 0.99
C GLU A 219 -13.33 -12.28 0.96
N ILE A 220 -12.94 -12.73 -0.22
CA ILE A 220 -11.70 -13.49 -0.43
C ILE A 220 -10.48 -12.64 -0.03
N ASN A 221 -10.44 -11.37 -0.43
CA ASN A 221 -9.36 -10.46 -0.08
C ASN A 221 -9.27 -10.26 1.44
N VAL A 222 -10.40 -10.04 2.12
CA VAL A 222 -10.48 -9.95 3.58
C VAL A 222 -9.95 -11.22 4.24
N ALA A 223 -10.35 -12.41 3.74
CA ALA A 223 -9.91 -13.68 4.31
C ALA A 223 -8.38 -13.86 4.21
N VAL A 224 -7.77 -13.54 3.07
CA VAL A 224 -6.31 -13.65 2.86
C VAL A 224 -5.55 -12.65 3.75
N VAL A 225 -6.03 -11.41 3.85
CA VAL A 225 -5.41 -10.40 4.73
C VAL A 225 -5.52 -10.84 6.20
N ASN A 226 -6.69 -11.31 6.63
CA ASN A 226 -6.88 -11.79 7.99
C ASN A 226 -5.98 -12.99 8.31
N GLN A 227 -5.78 -13.91 7.36
CA GLN A 227 -4.87 -15.02 7.51
C GLN A 227 -3.41 -14.54 7.66
N ALA A 228 -2.99 -13.54 6.90
CA ALA A 228 -1.66 -12.93 7.04
C ALA A 228 -1.48 -12.22 8.38
N LEU A 229 -2.55 -11.66 8.95
CA LEU A 229 -2.55 -10.99 10.26
C LEU A 229 -2.72 -11.94 11.44
N ALA A 230 -3.10 -13.20 11.18
CA ALA A 230 -3.28 -14.18 12.23
C ALA A 230 -1.96 -14.45 12.95
N GLY A 231 -1.93 -14.27 14.26
CA GLY A 231 -0.70 -14.46 15.06
C GLY A 231 0.29 -13.30 14.98
N ARG A 232 -0.11 -12.13 14.44
CA ARG A 232 0.75 -10.93 14.48
C ARG A 232 1.20 -10.65 15.92
N PRO A 233 2.46 -10.20 16.10
CA PRO A 233 2.98 -9.92 17.45
C PRO A 233 2.22 -8.80 18.17
N ASP A 234 2.08 -8.94 19.48
CA ASP A 234 1.47 -7.93 20.34
C ASP A 234 2.18 -6.57 20.22
N GLY A 235 1.41 -5.50 20.27
CA GLY A 235 1.92 -4.12 20.19
C GLY A 235 2.27 -3.66 18.77
N LEU A 236 2.05 -4.46 17.74
CA LEU A 236 2.12 -4.05 16.35
C LEU A 236 0.74 -3.55 15.91
N THR A 237 0.64 -2.26 15.63
CA THR A 237 -0.52 -1.67 14.96
C THR A 237 -0.44 -1.91 13.46
N VAL A 238 -1.49 -2.47 12.88
CA VAL A 238 -1.61 -2.65 11.42
C VAL A 238 -2.82 -1.90 10.90
N THR A 239 -2.60 -1.06 9.91
CA THR A 239 -3.67 -0.31 9.22
C THR A 239 -3.75 -0.72 7.77
N VAL A 240 -4.91 -0.48 7.14
CA VAL A 240 -5.10 -0.71 5.70
C VAL A 240 -5.46 0.59 5.03
N HIS A 241 -4.69 0.95 4.01
CA HIS A 241 -4.93 2.11 3.16
C HIS A 241 -5.67 1.67 1.90
N MET A 242 -6.78 2.32 1.62
CA MET A 242 -7.65 2.05 0.48
C MET A 242 -7.92 3.33 -0.29
N CYS A 243 -7.14 3.55 -1.35
CA CYS A 243 -7.33 4.66 -2.27
C CYS A 243 -7.77 4.17 -3.65
N ARG A 244 -8.17 5.11 -4.50
CA ARG A 244 -8.60 4.84 -5.88
C ARG A 244 -7.48 4.98 -6.90
N GLY A 245 -6.24 4.94 -6.43
CA GLY A 245 -5.04 5.17 -7.22
C GLY A 245 -4.69 6.66 -7.32
N ASN A 246 -3.40 6.91 -7.47
CA ASN A 246 -2.87 8.24 -7.70
C ASN A 246 -1.58 8.16 -8.52
N TYR A 247 -1.64 8.63 -9.75
CA TYR A 247 -0.47 8.80 -10.60
C TYR A 247 -0.57 10.10 -11.38
N ARG A 248 0.30 11.06 -11.07
CA ARG A 248 0.33 12.38 -11.71
C ARG A 248 -1.04 13.06 -11.70
N SER A 249 -1.71 13.03 -10.55
CA SER A 249 -3.06 13.56 -10.32
C SER A 249 -4.21 12.83 -11.05
N ALA A 250 -3.94 11.74 -11.76
CA ALA A 250 -4.95 10.84 -12.30
C ALA A 250 -5.28 9.73 -11.30
N TRP A 251 -6.45 9.12 -11.42
CA TRP A 251 -6.93 8.03 -10.60
C TRP A 251 -7.28 6.79 -11.44
N PHE A 252 -7.45 5.67 -10.78
CA PHE A 252 -7.67 4.37 -11.41
C PHE A 252 -9.14 3.94 -11.36
N SER A 253 -9.89 4.29 -10.32
CA SER A 253 -11.28 3.90 -10.12
C SER A 253 -12.09 5.02 -9.47
N SER A 254 -13.41 4.87 -9.47
CA SER A 254 -14.37 5.77 -8.86
C SER A 254 -15.41 4.97 -8.05
N GLY A 255 -16.14 5.62 -7.15
CA GLY A 255 -17.18 5.02 -6.32
C GLY A 255 -16.87 5.15 -4.83
N GLY A 256 -17.91 5.08 -4.00
CA GLY A 256 -17.83 5.05 -2.55
C GLY A 256 -17.21 3.73 -2.03
N TYR A 257 -17.41 3.43 -0.75
CA TYR A 257 -16.99 2.15 -0.17
C TYR A 257 -18.17 1.19 0.06
N ASP A 258 -19.35 1.54 -0.42
CA ASP A 258 -20.61 0.85 -0.09
C ASP A 258 -20.60 -0.63 -0.43
N PHE A 259 -20.04 -1.01 -1.57
CA PHE A 259 -20.04 -2.40 -2.04
C PHE A 259 -19.19 -3.32 -1.14
N VAL A 260 -18.06 -2.85 -0.66
CA VAL A 260 -17.12 -3.65 0.16
C VAL A 260 -17.30 -3.43 1.66
N ALA A 261 -18.13 -2.45 2.07
CA ALA A 261 -18.17 -1.93 3.43
C ALA A 261 -18.47 -2.99 4.49
N GLU A 262 -19.43 -3.87 4.24
CA GLU A 262 -19.80 -4.89 5.21
C GLU A 262 -18.66 -5.87 5.46
N ALA A 263 -18.06 -6.42 4.42
CA ALA A 263 -16.96 -7.35 4.57
C ALA A 263 -15.70 -6.67 5.17
N VAL A 264 -15.34 -5.49 4.66
CA VAL A 264 -14.12 -4.79 5.10
C VAL A 264 -14.27 -4.27 6.52
N PHE A 265 -15.31 -3.45 6.79
CA PHE A 265 -15.40 -2.75 8.06
C PHE A 265 -15.88 -3.61 9.22
N SER A 266 -16.58 -4.73 8.93
CA SER A 266 -17.04 -5.67 9.95
C SER A 266 -16.09 -6.84 10.20
N SER A 267 -15.27 -7.23 9.21
CA SER A 267 -14.54 -8.51 9.28
C SER A 267 -13.02 -8.38 9.15
N LEU A 268 -12.48 -7.28 8.58
CA LEU A 268 -11.05 -7.11 8.42
C LEU A 268 -10.37 -6.83 9.77
N GLN A 269 -9.37 -7.63 10.12
CA GLN A 269 -8.70 -7.58 11.44
C GLN A 269 -7.54 -6.56 11.49
N ALA A 270 -7.70 -5.44 10.81
CA ALA A 270 -6.82 -4.29 10.95
C ALA A 270 -7.22 -3.42 12.15
N ASP A 271 -6.31 -2.57 12.66
CA ASP A 271 -6.57 -1.64 13.76
C ASP A 271 -7.16 -0.31 13.28
N GLY A 272 -7.07 -0.04 11.99
CA GLY A 272 -7.64 1.17 11.39
C GLY A 272 -7.54 1.20 9.88
N TYR A 273 -8.19 2.19 9.32
CA TYR A 273 -8.35 2.37 7.88
C TYR A 273 -7.95 3.78 7.47
N PHE A 274 -7.17 3.89 6.40
CA PHE A 274 -6.87 5.14 5.69
C PHE A 274 -7.73 5.18 4.43
N LEU A 275 -8.71 6.05 4.41
CA LEU A 275 -9.75 6.09 3.38
C LEU A 275 -9.69 7.41 2.61
N GLU A 276 -9.75 7.33 1.28
CA GLU A 276 -9.77 8.49 0.41
C GLU A 276 -11.19 9.08 0.35
N TYR A 277 -11.33 10.34 0.78
CA TYR A 277 -12.55 11.13 0.78
C TYR A 277 -12.27 12.56 0.33
N ASP A 278 -11.44 12.71 -0.69
CA ASP A 278 -10.90 14.00 -1.14
C ASP A 278 -11.78 14.73 -2.17
N ASP A 279 -12.81 14.07 -2.71
CA ASP A 279 -13.79 14.67 -3.63
C ASP A 279 -15.08 13.84 -3.73
N GLU A 280 -16.04 14.29 -4.56
CA GLU A 280 -17.34 13.65 -4.77
C GLU A 280 -17.24 12.22 -5.34
N ARG A 281 -16.16 11.90 -6.05
CA ARG A 281 -15.86 10.56 -6.59
C ARG A 281 -15.73 9.52 -5.49
N SER A 282 -15.40 9.95 -4.28
CA SER A 282 -15.20 9.10 -3.11
C SER A 282 -16.51 8.64 -2.45
N GLY A 283 -17.66 9.14 -2.88
CA GLY A 283 -18.96 8.80 -2.31
C GLY A 283 -19.21 9.46 -0.95
N SER A 284 -20.11 8.88 -0.17
CA SER A 284 -20.53 9.42 1.13
C SER A 284 -19.84 8.73 2.30
N PHE A 285 -19.98 9.32 3.50
CA PHE A 285 -19.52 8.73 4.77
C PHE A 285 -20.44 7.62 5.29
N GLU A 286 -21.56 7.34 4.65
CA GLU A 286 -22.56 6.36 5.10
C GLU A 286 -21.96 4.95 5.37
N PRO A 287 -21.01 4.42 4.57
CA PRO A 287 -20.38 3.14 4.84
C PRO A 287 -19.64 3.07 6.18
N LEU A 288 -19.18 4.21 6.72
CA LEU A 288 -18.43 4.26 7.99
C LEU A 288 -19.26 3.84 9.21
N ARG A 289 -20.60 3.80 9.12
CA ARG A 289 -21.46 3.28 10.17
C ARG A 289 -21.16 1.81 10.52
N LEU A 290 -20.54 1.07 9.59
CA LEU A 290 -20.17 -0.34 9.76
C LEU A 290 -18.82 -0.54 10.42
N VAL A 291 -18.04 0.54 10.60
CA VAL A 291 -16.75 0.45 11.26
C VAL A 291 -16.94 0.14 12.75
N ALA A 292 -16.28 -0.91 13.24
CA ALA A 292 -16.34 -1.28 14.64
C ALA A 292 -15.72 -0.17 15.53
N GLN A 293 -16.26 0.01 16.75
CA GLN A 293 -15.90 1.13 17.64
C GLN A 293 -14.45 1.13 18.11
N ASP A 294 -13.79 -0.01 18.08
CA ASP A 294 -12.37 -0.19 18.44
C ASP A 294 -11.41 0.18 17.29
N LYS A 295 -11.93 0.38 16.09
CA LYS A 295 -11.13 0.75 14.91
C LYS A 295 -10.98 2.27 14.76
N VAL A 296 -9.94 2.68 14.08
CA VAL A 296 -9.67 4.09 13.78
C VAL A 296 -9.80 4.32 12.29
N VAL A 297 -10.50 5.38 11.93
CA VAL A 297 -10.58 5.86 10.54
C VAL A 297 -9.76 7.13 10.43
N VAL A 298 -8.82 7.13 9.48
CA VAL A 298 -8.07 8.31 9.06
C VAL A 298 -8.66 8.74 7.71
N LEU A 299 -9.28 9.92 7.69
CA LEU A 299 -9.92 10.47 6.51
C LEU A 299 -8.89 11.22 5.66
N GLY A 300 -8.71 10.79 4.42
CA GLY A 300 -7.92 11.47 3.41
C GLY A 300 -8.76 12.57 2.76
N LEU A 301 -8.77 13.76 3.35
CA LEU A 301 -9.60 14.90 2.92
C LEU A 301 -8.85 15.87 2.01
N VAL A 302 -7.53 15.82 1.99
CA VAL A 302 -6.69 16.70 1.17
C VAL A 302 -6.37 16.01 -0.15
N THR A 303 -6.81 16.62 -1.26
CA THR A 303 -6.62 16.04 -2.58
C THR A 303 -5.22 16.31 -3.14
N THR A 304 -4.74 15.39 -3.96
CA THR A 304 -3.57 15.59 -4.83
C THR A 304 -3.97 15.64 -6.32
N LYS A 305 -5.28 15.66 -6.61
CA LYS A 305 -5.82 15.66 -7.98
C LYS A 305 -5.83 17.07 -8.60
N THR A 306 -5.87 18.09 -7.76
CA THR A 306 -5.82 19.49 -8.17
C THR A 306 -4.75 20.24 -7.38
N PRO A 307 -4.22 21.37 -7.87
CA PRO A 307 -3.25 22.19 -7.13
C PRO A 307 -3.90 23.15 -6.12
N ALA A 308 -5.23 23.12 -5.97
CA ALA A 308 -5.94 23.95 -5.02
C ALA A 308 -5.68 23.43 -3.59
N LEU A 309 -5.36 24.34 -2.67
CA LEU A 309 -5.25 24.01 -1.25
C LEU A 309 -6.62 24.21 -0.61
N GLU A 310 -7.12 23.21 0.05
CA GLU A 310 -8.38 23.24 0.79
C GLU A 310 -8.31 24.25 1.93
N SER A 311 -9.40 24.94 2.19
CA SER A 311 -9.50 25.77 3.38
C SER A 311 -9.77 24.91 4.62
N LYS A 312 -9.43 25.42 5.82
CA LYS A 312 -9.74 24.71 7.08
C LYS A 312 -11.25 24.58 7.32
N ASP A 313 -12.05 25.44 6.72
CA ASP A 313 -13.51 25.41 6.88
C ASP A 313 -14.15 24.39 5.93
N ASP A 314 -13.45 23.97 4.87
CA ASP A 314 -13.89 22.93 3.94
C ASP A 314 -13.56 21.53 4.44
N LEU A 315 -12.56 21.38 5.34
CA LEU A 315 -12.12 20.12 5.95
C LEU A 315 -12.83 19.82 7.28
#